data_99b49fc294cdc69af8066573fbce7b40
#
_entry.id   99b49fc294cdc69af8066573fbce7b40
#
_cell.length_a   1.000
_cell.length_b   1.000
_cell.length_c   1.000
_cell.angle_alpha   90.00
_cell.angle_beta   90.00
_cell.angle_gamma   90.00
#
_symmetry.space_group_name_H-M   'P 1'
#
loop_
_entity.id
_entity.type
_entity.pdbx_description
1 polymer ?
#
loop_
_entity_poly.entity_id
_entity_poly.type
_entity_poly.pdbx_seq_one_letter_code
_entity_poly.pdbx_strand_id
1 'polypeptide(L)'
;RPPLTHPTVVHTVPCGETWPYNTTMHIAIAGNIGSGKTTLTKMLSKRYGWKPRFESVDFNPYLDDYYKDIKRWSFPMEVFFLKERFKDLIEISESKDDIIQDRSIYEGVYVFTASNYAMGNLDERDYQTYMELFEDMTDIVRYPDLMIYLRAPVSHLVANIEKRGRDYEQKMPLDYLENINKRYEDFINCQYKGRVLTIDVDELDYEHEPKDFGFITDKIDRVLFGLF
;
A
#
# COMPACT_ATOMS: atom_id res chain seq x y z
N ARG A 1 -15.40 -23.00 -28.76
CA ARG A 1 -15.42 -21.56 -28.99
C ARG A 1 -13.99 -21.08 -29.12
N PRO A 2 -13.59 -20.25 -30.09
CA PRO A 2 -12.24 -19.71 -30.20
C PRO A 2 -11.97 -18.71 -29.08
N PRO A 3 -10.71 -18.51 -28.64
CA PRO A 3 -10.36 -17.56 -27.61
C PRO A 3 -10.62 -16.13 -28.11
N LEU A 4 -11.27 -15.32 -27.27
CA LEU A 4 -11.45 -13.90 -27.49
C LEU A 4 -10.10 -13.20 -27.37
N THR A 5 -9.52 -12.82 -28.49
CA THR A 5 -8.39 -11.89 -28.51
C THR A 5 -8.93 -10.49 -28.29
N HIS A 6 -8.83 -9.97 -27.08
CA HIS A 6 -9.05 -8.56 -26.84
C HIS A 6 -7.86 -7.77 -27.39
N PRO A 7 -8.09 -6.72 -28.20
CA PRO A 7 -7.02 -5.84 -28.59
C PRO A 7 -6.50 -5.10 -27.36
N THR A 8 -5.21 -5.19 -27.12
CA THR A 8 -4.50 -4.36 -26.13
C THR A 8 -4.64 -2.91 -26.58
N VAL A 9 -5.58 -2.19 -26.00
CA VAL A 9 -5.69 -0.74 -26.19
C VAL A 9 -4.60 -0.11 -25.34
N VAL A 10 -3.47 0.16 -25.97
CA VAL A 10 -2.46 1.04 -25.37
C VAL A 10 -3.02 2.44 -25.47
N HIS A 11 -3.60 2.96 -24.40
CA HIS A 11 -3.90 4.37 -24.28
C HIS A 11 -2.60 5.15 -24.13
N THR A 12 -1.99 5.51 -25.26
CA THR A 12 -1.00 6.58 -25.31
C THR A 12 -1.76 7.88 -25.06
N VAL A 13 -1.53 8.50 -23.90
CA VAL A 13 -2.00 9.87 -23.65
C VAL A 13 -1.39 10.77 -24.72
N PRO A 14 -2.18 11.52 -25.51
CA PRO A 14 -1.65 12.45 -26.49
C PRO A 14 -0.80 13.50 -25.75
N CYS A 15 0.42 13.71 -26.23
CA CYS A 15 1.29 14.78 -25.75
C CYS A 15 0.58 16.12 -26.02
N GLY A 16 0.00 16.74 -24.95
CA GLY A 16 -0.65 18.05 -25.08
C GLY A 16 -1.93 18.27 -24.31
N GLU A 17 -2.61 17.24 -23.78
CA GLU A 17 -3.75 17.45 -22.89
C GLU A 17 -3.28 17.54 -21.43
N THR A 18 -3.24 18.79 -20.94
CA THR A 18 -3.08 19.05 -19.52
C THR A 18 -4.38 18.71 -18.81
N TRP A 19 -4.38 17.62 -18.05
CA TRP A 19 -5.38 17.43 -17.00
C TRP A 19 -5.42 18.70 -16.15
N PRO A 20 -6.59 19.15 -15.66
CA PRO A 20 -6.63 20.26 -14.73
C PRO A 20 -5.69 19.91 -13.57
N TYR A 21 -4.57 20.62 -13.49
CA TYR A 21 -3.55 20.41 -12.47
C TYR A 21 -4.19 20.53 -11.09
N ASN A 22 -4.55 19.44 -10.48
CA ASN A 22 -4.63 19.38 -9.05
C ASN A 22 -3.16 19.51 -8.59
N THR A 23 -2.77 20.68 -8.14
CA THR A 23 -1.40 20.98 -7.70
C THR A 23 -1.03 20.29 -6.39
N THR A 24 -1.94 19.47 -5.86
CA THR A 24 -1.79 18.76 -4.58
C THR A 24 -1.01 17.46 -4.75
N MET A 25 -0.15 17.21 -3.77
CA MET A 25 0.71 16.04 -3.74
C MET A 25 0.04 14.88 -3.02
N HIS A 26 0.18 13.67 -3.57
CA HIS A 26 -0.24 12.42 -2.94
C HIS A 26 0.98 11.52 -2.71
N ILE A 27 1.33 11.32 -1.44
CA ILE A 27 2.41 10.42 -1.01
C ILE A 27 1.78 9.17 -0.38
N ALA A 28 2.23 7.98 -0.77
CA ALA A 28 1.81 6.73 -0.16
C ALA A 28 2.99 6.09 0.60
N ILE A 29 2.74 5.59 1.81
CA ILE A 29 3.72 4.83 2.59
C ILE A 29 3.36 3.35 2.50
N ALA A 30 4.26 2.56 1.91
CA ALA A 30 4.13 1.12 1.73
C ALA A 30 5.10 0.34 2.63
N GLY A 31 4.77 -0.90 2.94
CA GLY A 31 5.62 -1.79 3.71
C GLY A 31 4.83 -2.82 4.51
N ASN A 32 5.52 -3.86 4.96
CA ASN A 32 4.92 -4.98 5.68
C ASN A 32 4.34 -4.58 7.04
N ILE A 33 3.59 -5.48 7.66
CA ILE A 33 3.09 -5.33 9.03
C ILE A 33 4.30 -5.19 9.97
N GLY A 34 4.28 -4.18 10.85
CA GLY A 34 5.41 -3.89 11.73
C GLY A 34 6.54 -3.04 11.12
N SER A 35 6.49 -2.62 9.86
CA SER A 35 7.56 -1.82 9.23
C SER A 35 7.62 -0.35 9.67
N GLY A 36 6.69 0.12 10.50
CA GLY A 36 6.71 1.50 11.01
C GLY A 36 5.95 2.53 10.17
N LYS A 37 5.16 2.12 9.17
CA LYS A 37 4.40 3.03 8.27
C LYS A 37 3.64 4.12 9.02
N THR A 38 2.82 3.74 9.99
CA THR A 38 1.97 4.68 10.72
C THR A 38 2.78 5.73 11.49
N THR A 39 3.89 5.33 12.09
CA THR A 39 4.83 6.24 12.77
C THR A 39 5.43 7.22 11.78
N LEU A 40 5.97 6.72 10.67
CA LEU A 40 6.57 7.58 9.65
C LEU A 40 5.54 8.52 9.02
N THR A 41 4.32 8.04 8.72
CA THR A 41 3.21 8.87 8.21
C THR A 41 2.91 10.04 9.13
N LYS A 42 2.83 9.82 10.46
CA LYS A 42 2.61 10.89 11.45
C LYS A 42 3.76 11.91 11.47
N MET A 43 5.00 11.42 11.41
CA MET A 43 6.18 12.28 11.48
C MET A 43 6.32 13.13 10.21
N LEU A 44 6.15 12.55 9.02
CA LEU A 44 6.20 13.27 7.76
C LEU A 44 5.04 14.26 7.60
N SER A 45 3.82 13.86 8.01
CA SER A 45 2.66 14.75 8.09
C SER A 45 3.00 16.01 8.90
N LYS A 46 3.58 15.85 10.08
CA LYS A 46 4.00 16.99 10.93
C LYS A 46 5.12 17.81 10.30
N ARG A 47 6.09 17.17 9.63
CA ARG A 47 7.26 17.83 9.03
C ARG A 47 6.91 18.67 7.82
N TYR A 48 6.05 18.15 6.93
CA TYR A 48 5.70 18.78 5.65
C TYR A 48 4.36 19.49 5.64
N GLY A 49 3.54 19.34 6.70
CA GLY A 49 2.18 19.86 6.74
C GLY A 49 1.17 19.05 5.91
N TRP A 50 1.56 17.86 5.45
CA TRP A 50 0.67 17.00 4.67
C TRP A 50 -0.44 16.42 5.54
N LYS A 51 -1.64 16.32 4.99
CA LYS A 51 -2.80 15.76 5.70
C LYS A 51 -2.72 14.24 5.73
N PRO A 52 -2.66 13.60 6.91
CA PRO A 52 -2.52 12.16 7.00
C PRO A 52 -3.84 11.43 6.73
N ARG A 53 -3.76 10.32 6.02
CA ARG A 53 -4.81 9.32 5.86
C ARG A 53 -4.30 7.99 6.40
N PHE A 54 -4.96 7.47 7.43
CA PHE A 54 -4.60 6.21 8.06
C PHE A 54 -5.52 5.09 7.61
N GLU A 55 -4.98 3.87 7.51
CA GLU A 55 -5.77 2.68 7.22
C GLU A 55 -6.79 2.44 8.34
N SER A 56 -8.07 2.34 7.97
CA SER A 56 -9.17 2.03 8.89
C SER A 56 -9.39 0.52 8.94
N VAL A 57 -8.62 -0.18 9.78
CA VAL A 57 -8.76 -1.63 9.97
C VAL A 57 -9.93 -1.98 10.88
N ASP A 58 -10.25 -1.10 11.85
CA ASP A 58 -11.15 -1.39 12.98
C ASP A 58 -12.63 -1.54 12.62
N PHE A 59 -13.02 -1.20 11.38
CA PHE A 59 -14.42 -1.22 10.93
C PHE A 59 -14.72 -2.29 9.89
N ASN A 60 -13.82 -3.25 9.65
CA ASN A 60 -14.11 -4.33 8.71
C ASN A 60 -15.05 -5.37 9.36
N PRO A 61 -16.32 -5.49 8.91
CA PRO A 61 -17.31 -6.37 9.52
C PRO A 61 -17.00 -7.86 9.29
N TYR A 62 -16.07 -8.18 8.41
CA TYR A 62 -15.68 -9.55 8.07
C TYR A 62 -14.44 -10.04 8.82
N LEU A 63 -13.74 -9.15 9.54
CA LEU A 63 -12.43 -9.48 10.11
C LEU A 63 -12.50 -10.62 11.14
N ASP A 64 -13.47 -10.56 12.05
CA ASP A 64 -13.65 -11.61 13.07
C ASP A 64 -14.05 -12.96 12.46
N ASP A 65 -14.87 -12.94 11.41
CA ASP A 65 -15.31 -14.16 10.72
C ASP A 65 -14.20 -14.70 9.82
N TYR A 66 -13.38 -13.85 9.23
CA TYR A 66 -12.21 -14.23 8.47
C TYR A 66 -11.24 -15.09 9.30
N TYR A 67 -10.94 -14.70 10.54
CA TYR A 67 -10.07 -15.49 11.40
C TYR A 67 -10.67 -16.83 11.85
N LYS A 68 -12.00 -17.01 11.79
CA LYS A 68 -12.69 -18.28 12.09
C LYS A 68 -12.70 -19.22 10.90
N ASP A 69 -12.90 -18.69 9.68
CA ASP A 69 -12.95 -19.44 8.44
C ASP A 69 -12.37 -18.59 7.29
N ILE A 70 -11.04 -18.64 7.17
CA ILE A 70 -10.27 -17.83 6.22
C ILE A 70 -10.77 -18.05 4.79
N LYS A 71 -10.97 -19.31 4.39
CA LYS A 71 -11.37 -19.65 3.02
C LYS A 71 -12.76 -19.12 2.67
N ARG A 72 -13.69 -19.15 3.61
CA ARG A 72 -15.05 -18.66 3.42
C ARG A 72 -15.10 -17.13 3.29
N TRP A 73 -14.29 -16.44 4.08
CA TRP A 73 -14.41 -15.00 4.26
C TRP A 73 -13.32 -14.16 3.58
N SER A 74 -12.34 -14.78 2.93
CA SER A 74 -11.27 -14.05 2.22
C SER A 74 -11.82 -13.10 1.17
N PHE A 75 -12.65 -13.57 0.25
CA PHE A 75 -13.17 -12.72 -0.82
C PHE A 75 -14.02 -11.54 -0.30
N PRO A 76 -15.02 -11.74 0.58
CA PRO A 76 -15.77 -10.63 1.15
C PRO A 76 -14.91 -9.62 1.91
N MET A 77 -13.91 -10.09 2.66
CA MET A 77 -12.97 -9.24 3.39
C MET A 77 -12.12 -8.40 2.46
N GLU A 78 -11.53 -9.02 1.42
CA GLU A 78 -10.69 -8.31 0.45
C GLU A 78 -11.48 -7.28 -0.37
N VAL A 79 -12.71 -7.62 -0.81
CA VAL A 79 -13.59 -6.69 -1.51
C VAL A 79 -13.97 -5.50 -0.62
N PHE A 80 -14.19 -5.74 0.68
CA PHE A 80 -14.46 -4.65 1.62
C PHE A 80 -13.28 -3.69 1.71
N PHE A 81 -12.05 -4.20 1.87
CA PHE A 81 -10.86 -3.37 1.90
C PHE A 81 -10.61 -2.63 0.58
N LEU A 82 -10.84 -3.30 -0.55
CA LEU A 82 -10.74 -2.68 -1.87
C LEU A 82 -11.68 -1.46 -1.98
N LYS A 83 -12.94 -1.65 -1.59
CA LYS A 83 -13.96 -0.58 -1.59
C LYS A 83 -13.56 0.60 -0.70
N GLU A 84 -13.08 0.35 0.53
CA GLU A 84 -12.67 1.43 1.44
C GLU A 84 -11.46 2.19 0.89
N ARG A 85 -10.44 1.49 0.38
CA ARG A 85 -9.26 2.13 -0.22
C ARG A 85 -9.57 2.90 -1.49
N PHE A 86 -10.52 2.41 -2.31
CA PHE A 86 -10.97 3.14 -3.47
C PHE A 86 -11.70 4.43 -3.09
N LYS A 87 -12.55 4.37 -2.07
CA LYS A 87 -13.19 5.57 -1.51
C LYS A 87 -12.16 6.59 -1.05
N ASP A 88 -11.12 6.16 -0.34
CA ASP A 88 -10.01 7.03 0.05
C ASP A 88 -9.32 7.67 -1.17
N LEU A 89 -9.08 6.92 -2.25
CA LEU A 89 -8.48 7.46 -3.47
C LEU A 89 -9.34 8.53 -4.14
N ILE A 90 -10.67 8.36 -4.18
CA ILE A 90 -11.58 9.37 -4.70
C ILE A 90 -11.49 10.65 -3.83
N GLU A 91 -11.56 10.51 -2.50
CA GLU A 91 -11.43 11.65 -1.59
C GLU A 91 -10.06 12.35 -1.71
N ILE A 92 -8.98 11.60 -1.94
CA ILE A 92 -7.64 12.13 -2.20
C ILE A 92 -7.62 12.91 -3.51
N SER A 93 -8.22 12.37 -4.56
CA SER A 93 -8.26 13.01 -5.89
C SER A 93 -9.03 14.32 -5.90
N GLU A 94 -9.99 14.50 -5.02
CA GLU A 94 -10.81 15.71 -4.86
C GLU A 94 -10.22 16.70 -3.84
N SER A 95 -9.19 16.30 -3.09
CA SER A 95 -8.58 17.12 -2.05
C SER A 95 -7.85 18.33 -2.61
N LYS A 96 -7.87 19.42 -1.85
CA LYS A 96 -7.05 20.62 -2.07
C LYS A 96 -5.79 20.64 -1.20
N ASP A 97 -5.63 19.66 -0.34
CA ASP A 97 -4.48 19.50 0.55
C ASP A 97 -3.52 18.47 0.00
N ASP A 98 -2.22 18.63 0.25
CA ASP A 98 -1.25 17.58 0.06
C ASP A 98 -1.52 16.46 1.06
N ILE A 99 -1.50 15.21 0.59
CA ILE A 99 -1.89 14.05 1.39
C ILE A 99 -0.76 13.04 1.50
N ILE A 100 -0.61 12.50 2.70
CA ILE A 100 0.21 11.33 2.98
C ILE A 100 -0.68 10.18 3.46
N GLN A 101 -0.64 9.05 2.76
CA GLN A 101 -1.48 7.89 2.99
C GLN A 101 -0.67 6.72 3.57
N ASP A 102 -1.12 6.18 4.72
CA ASP A 102 -0.62 4.94 5.30
C ASP A 102 -1.32 3.77 4.60
N ARG A 103 -0.60 3.07 3.75
CA ARG A 103 -1.02 1.95 2.89
C ARG A 103 -1.93 2.37 1.73
N SER A 104 -1.57 1.90 0.56
CA SER A 104 -2.27 2.17 -0.70
C SER A 104 -3.20 1.03 -1.12
N ILE A 105 -4.06 1.29 -2.10
CA ILE A 105 -4.89 0.27 -2.74
C ILE A 105 -4.05 -0.80 -3.45
N TYR A 106 -2.89 -0.42 -4.01
CA TYR A 106 -2.00 -1.31 -4.76
C TYR A 106 -1.43 -2.43 -3.90
N GLU A 107 -1.06 -2.14 -2.64
CA GLU A 107 -0.59 -3.17 -1.69
C GLU A 107 -1.68 -4.18 -1.35
N GLY A 108 -2.94 -3.72 -1.24
CA GLY A 108 -4.10 -4.58 -1.04
C GLY A 108 -4.15 -5.69 -2.08
N VAL A 109 -4.02 -5.31 -3.33
CA VAL A 109 -4.15 -6.20 -4.49
C VAL A 109 -2.90 -7.06 -4.68
N TYR A 110 -1.75 -6.44 -4.90
CA TYR A 110 -0.53 -7.14 -5.33
C TYR A 110 0.17 -7.89 -4.19
N VAL A 111 -0.09 -7.54 -2.94
CA VAL A 111 0.52 -8.19 -1.78
C VAL A 111 -0.47 -9.07 -1.04
N PHE A 112 -1.56 -8.50 -0.49
CA PHE A 112 -2.45 -9.23 0.42
C PHE A 112 -3.42 -10.17 -0.30
N THR A 113 -4.17 -9.69 -1.28
CA THR A 113 -5.10 -10.53 -2.06
C THR A 113 -4.35 -11.58 -2.87
N ALA A 114 -3.22 -11.22 -3.47
CA ALA A 114 -2.35 -12.16 -4.16
C ALA A 114 -1.75 -13.21 -3.21
N SER A 115 -1.49 -12.87 -1.93
CA SER A 115 -1.10 -13.84 -0.90
C SER A 115 -2.23 -14.81 -0.59
N ASN A 116 -3.44 -14.31 -0.36
CA ASN A 116 -4.61 -15.13 -0.10
C ASN A 116 -4.91 -16.10 -1.26
N TYR A 117 -4.78 -15.64 -2.50
CA TYR A 117 -4.92 -16.51 -3.68
C TYR A 117 -3.85 -17.61 -3.71
N ALA A 118 -2.57 -17.27 -3.55
CA ALA A 118 -1.50 -18.26 -3.58
C ALA A 118 -1.55 -19.28 -2.42
N MET A 119 -2.14 -18.92 -1.29
CA MET A 119 -2.39 -19.81 -0.16
C MET A 119 -3.64 -20.67 -0.35
N GLY A 120 -4.39 -20.53 -1.46
CA GLY A 120 -5.63 -21.26 -1.75
C GLY A 120 -6.84 -20.81 -0.93
N ASN A 121 -6.77 -19.60 -0.35
CA ASN A 121 -7.87 -18.96 0.39
C ASN A 121 -8.89 -18.29 -0.53
N LEU A 122 -8.48 -17.97 -1.76
CA LEU A 122 -9.33 -17.51 -2.87
C LEU A 122 -9.26 -18.50 -4.01
N ASP A 123 -10.37 -18.79 -4.65
CA ASP A 123 -10.34 -19.55 -5.90
C ASP A 123 -9.99 -18.66 -7.10
N GLU A 124 -9.68 -19.27 -8.23
CA GLU A 124 -9.27 -18.59 -9.46
C GLU A 124 -10.32 -17.58 -9.94
N ARG A 125 -11.60 -17.95 -9.89
CA ARG A 125 -12.70 -17.09 -10.36
C ARG A 125 -12.85 -15.85 -9.47
N ASP A 126 -12.80 -16.01 -8.15
CA ASP A 126 -12.90 -14.93 -7.19
C ASP A 126 -11.69 -13.98 -7.31
N TYR A 127 -10.49 -14.53 -7.49
CA TYR A 127 -9.29 -13.74 -7.72
C TYR A 127 -9.35 -12.94 -9.02
N GLN A 128 -9.79 -13.55 -10.13
CA GLN A 128 -9.95 -12.86 -11.41
C GLN A 128 -10.99 -11.73 -11.32
N THR A 129 -12.15 -12.01 -10.71
CA THR A 129 -13.19 -10.99 -10.50
C THR A 129 -12.67 -9.82 -9.66
N TYR A 130 -11.86 -10.10 -8.64
CA TYR A 130 -11.25 -9.07 -7.82
C TYR A 130 -10.24 -8.21 -8.62
N MET A 131 -9.42 -8.84 -9.45
CA MET A 131 -8.45 -8.14 -10.30
C MET A 131 -9.13 -7.23 -11.32
N GLU A 132 -10.17 -7.71 -12.01
CA GLU A 132 -10.96 -6.93 -12.96
C GLU A 132 -11.59 -5.70 -12.24
N LEU A 133 -12.19 -5.90 -11.08
CA LEU A 133 -12.75 -4.82 -10.27
C LEU A 133 -11.70 -3.77 -9.88
N PHE A 134 -10.52 -4.21 -9.47
CA PHE A 134 -9.42 -3.32 -9.16
C PHE A 134 -8.94 -2.52 -10.38
N GLU A 135 -8.79 -3.16 -11.54
CA GLU A 135 -8.38 -2.51 -12.78
C GLU A 135 -9.39 -1.43 -13.18
N ASP A 136 -10.69 -1.76 -13.21
CA ASP A 136 -11.75 -0.79 -13.51
C ASP A 136 -11.74 0.41 -12.54
N MET A 137 -11.49 0.17 -11.25
CA MET A 137 -11.42 1.23 -10.25
C MET A 137 -10.17 2.12 -10.42
N THR A 138 -9.03 1.54 -10.76
CA THR A 138 -7.76 2.29 -10.82
C THR A 138 -7.53 2.99 -12.15
N ASP A 139 -8.22 2.62 -13.21
CA ASP A 139 -8.16 3.31 -14.50
C ASP A 139 -8.67 4.77 -14.45
N ILE A 140 -9.47 5.11 -13.46
CA ILE A 140 -10.06 6.45 -13.29
C ILE A 140 -9.35 7.31 -12.25
N VAL A 141 -8.28 6.81 -11.61
CA VAL A 141 -7.52 7.52 -10.60
C VAL A 141 -6.03 7.56 -10.94
N ARG A 142 -5.33 8.61 -10.50
CA ARG A 142 -3.89 8.70 -10.70
C ARG A 142 -3.10 7.93 -9.65
N TYR A 143 -1.90 7.49 -10.02
CA TYR A 143 -0.93 6.96 -9.07
C TYR A 143 -0.52 8.03 -8.04
N PRO A 144 -0.10 7.63 -6.83
CA PRO A 144 0.64 8.50 -5.92
C PRO A 144 1.83 9.15 -6.64
N ASP A 145 2.11 10.42 -6.33
CA ASP A 145 3.28 11.14 -6.88
C ASP A 145 4.60 10.49 -6.42
N LEU A 146 4.57 9.87 -5.23
CA LEU A 146 5.65 9.04 -4.71
C LEU A 146 5.11 7.97 -3.77
N MET A 147 5.56 6.73 -3.94
CA MET A 147 5.42 5.66 -2.95
C MET A 147 6.73 5.51 -2.19
N ILE A 148 6.68 5.61 -0.87
CA ILE A 148 7.81 5.37 0.01
C ILE A 148 7.66 3.95 0.57
N TYR A 149 8.52 3.05 0.13
CA TYR A 149 8.53 1.65 0.59
C TYR A 149 9.50 1.47 1.74
N LEU A 150 8.98 1.08 2.91
CA LEU A 150 9.76 0.74 4.09
C LEU A 150 10.13 -0.75 4.04
N ARG A 151 11.38 -1.02 3.67
CA ARG A 151 11.92 -2.38 3.61
C ARG A 151 12.55 -2.74 4.95
N ALA A 152 12.10 -3.86 5.53
CA ALA A 152 12.62 -4.38 6.78
C ALA A 152 12.73 -5.91 6.75
N PRO A 153 13.73 -6.52 7.41
CA PRO A 153 13.80 -7.97 7.58
C PRO A 153 12.71 -8.44 8.56
N VAL A 154 12.33 -9.70 8.47
CA VAL A 154 11.25 -10.27 9.30
C VAL A 154 11.54 -10.15 10.79
N SER A 155 12.81 -10.26 11.22
CA SER A 155 13.22 -10.05 12.62
C SER A 155 12.82 -8.68 13.16
N HIS A 156 13.03 -7.62 12.37
CA HIS A 156 12.63 -6.26 12.72
C HIS A 156 11.10 -6.12 12.80
N LEU A 157 10.38 -6.72 11.84
CA LEU A 157 8.90 -6.70 11.83
C LEU A 157 8.32 -7.36 13.08
N VAL A 158 8.84 -8.54 13.45
CA VAL A 158 8.41 -9.28 14.64
C VAL A 158 8.63 -8.46 15.91
N ALA A 159 9.82 -7.88 16.09
CA ALA A 159 10.13 -7.05 17.25
C ALA A 159 9.14 -5.87 17.39
N ASN A 160 8.79 -5.22 16.28
CA ASN A 160 7.83 -4.11 16.28
C ASN A 160 6.40 -4.57 16.55
N ILE A 161 5.98 -5.74 16.02
CA ILE A 161 4.68 -6.35 16.28
C ILE A 161 4.53 -6.70 17.77
N GLU A 162 5.55 -7.32 18.36
CA GLU A 162 5.57 -7.65 19.79
C GLU A 162 5.51 -6.38 20.65
N LYS A 163 6.33 -5.36 20.33
CA LYS A 163 6.32 -4.06 21.06
C LYS A 163 4.95 -3.39 20.99
N ARG A 164 4.25 -3.48 19.86
CA ARG A 164 2.92 -2.89 19.66
C ARG A 164 1.81 -3.62 20.42
N GLY A 165 1.91 -4.94 20.61
CA GLY A 165 1.06 -5.75 21.48
C GLY A 165 -0.40 -5.93 21.04
N ARG A 166 -0.71 -5.87 19.73
CA ARG A 166 -2.07 -6.16 19.24
C ARG A 166 -2.35 -7.66 19.23
N ASP A 167 -3.39 -8.10 19.93
CA ASP A 167 -3.72 -9.52 20.17
C ASP A 167 -3.80 -10.36 18.87
N TYR A 168 -4.42 -9.84 17.81
CA TYR A 168 -4.57 -10.55 16.54
C TYR A 168 -3.26 -10.66 15.74
N GLU A 169 -2.30 -9.76 15.98
CA GLU A 169 -0.99 -9.79 15.32
C GLU A 169 0.00 -10.72 16.01
N GLN A 170 -0.14 -10.94 17.32
CA GLN A 170 0.74 -11.80 18.12
C GLN A 170 0.71 -13.27 17.70
N LYS A 171 -0.34 -13.70 17.03
CA LYS A 171 -0.53 -15.08 16.54
C LYS A 171 -0.12 -15.25 15.09
N MET A 172 0.45 -14.23 14.47
CA MET A 172 0.79 -14.25 13.04
C MET A 172 1.99 -15.17 12.80
N PRO A 173 1.86 -16.18 11.92
CA PRO A 173 2.96 -17.08 11.60
C PRO A 173 4.14 -16.36 10.95
N LEU A 174 5.37 -16.78 11.23
CA LEU A 174 6.57 -16.19 10.63
C LEU A 174 6.62 -16.39 9.11
N ASP A 175 6.23 -17.56 8.63
CA ASP A 175 6.15 -17.88 7.20
C ASP A 175 5.15 -16.96 6.45
N TYR A 176 4.10 -16.51 7.12
CA TYR A 176 3.20 -15.49 6.57
C TYR A 176 3.92 -14.16 6.37
N LEU A 177 4.66 -13.67 7.37
CA LEU A 177 5.43 -12.42 7.26
C LEU A 177 6.52 -12.50 6.20
N GLU A 178 7.20 -13.66 6.07
CA GLU A 178 8.18 -13.92 5.03
C GLU A 178 7.54 -13.90 3.64
N ASN A 179 6.38 -14.53 3.49
CA ASN A 179 5.62 -14.53 2.23
C ASN A 179 5.23 -13.11 1.83
N ILE A 180 4.69 -12.34 2.78
CA ILE A 180 4.32 -10.92 2.55
C ILE A 180 5.56 -10.10 2.17
N ASN A 181 6.72 -10.27 2.84
CA ASN A 181 7.95 -9.57 2.47
C ASN A 181 8.37 -9.86 1.02
N LYS A 182 8.36 -11.13 0.62
CA LYS A 182 8.67 -11.52 -0.76
C LYS A 182 7.72 -10.86 -1.75
N ARG A 183 6.42 -10.81 -1.43
CA ARG A 183 5.43 -10.17 -2.30
C ARG A 183 5.62 -8.66 -2.39
N TYR A 184 6.08 -8.00 -1.32
CA TYR A 184 6.47 -6.60 -1.40
C TYR A 184 7.63 -6.37 -2.36
N GLU A 185 8.66 -7.22 -2.33
CA GLU A 185 9.78 -7.11 -3.28
C GLU A 185 9.30 -7.33 -4.73
N ASP A 186 8.45 -8.32 -4.98
CA ASP A 186 7.86 -8.56 -6.31
C ASP A 186 6.97 -7.38 -6.75
N PHE A 187 6.14 -6.86 -5.85
CA PHE A 187 5.27 -5.72 -6.10
C PHE A 187 6.06 -4.47 -6.48
N ILE A 188 7.04 -4.10 -5.66
CA ILE A 188 7.83 -2.88 -5.85
C ILE A 188 8.73 -2.96 -7.09
N ASN A 189 9.34 -4.12 -7.35
CA ASN A 189 10.31 -4.25 -8.42
C ASN A 189 9.71 -4.61 -9.78
N CYS A 190 8.51 -5.24 -9.80
CA CYS A 190 7.97 -5.83 -11.03
C CYS A 190 6.57 -5.34 -11.40
N GLN A 191 5.72 -4.96 -10.44
CA GLN A 191 4.30 -4.74 -10.69
C GLN A 191 3.88 -3.27 -10.59
N TYR A 192 4.46 -2.52 -9.66
CA TYR A 192 4.10 -1.11 -9.47
C TYR A 192 4.76 -0.23 -10.52
N LYS A 193 3.95 0.61 -11.18
CA LYS A 193 4.40 1.46 -12.31
C LYS A 193 4.67 2.91 -11.91
N GLY A 194 4.33 3.31 -10.69
CA GLY A 194 4.57 4.66 -10.18
C GLY A 194 6.00 4.88 -9.68
N ARG A 195 6.31 6.09 -9.21
CA ARG A 195 7.60 6.40 -8.60
C ARG A 195 7.70 5.75 -7.22
N VAL A 196 8.85 5.14 -6.94
CA VAL A 196 9.14 4.50 -5.64
C VAL A 196 10.43 5.04 -5.06
N LEU A 197 10.42 5.28 -3.75
CA LEU A 197 11.60 5.48 -2.93
C LEU A 197 11.67 4.34 -1.89
N THR A 198 12.62 3.44 -2.02
CA THR A 198 12.86 2.39 -1.03
C THR A 198 13.77 2.90 0.09
N ILE A 199 13.35 2.70 1.32
CA ILE A 199 14.10 3.01 2.53
C ILE A 199 14.27 1.74 3.35
N ASP A 200 15.52 1.31 3.53
CA ASP A 200 15.88 0.25 4.47
C ASP A 200 15.79 0.81 5.89
N VAL A 201 14.91 0.23 6.71
CA VAL A 201 14.64 0.74 8.06
C VAL A 201 15.18 -0.15 9.18
N ASP A 202 15.95 -1.18 8.85
CA ASP A 202 16.45 -2.15 9.82
C ASP A 202 17.33 -1.52 10.91
N GLU A 203 18.21 -0.60 10.49
CA GLU A 203 19.16 0.08 11.39
C GLU A 203 18.71 1.51 11.78
N LEU A 204 17.47 1.92 11.44
CA LEU A 204 16.98 3.27 11.68
C LEU A 204 16.02 3.31 12.87
N ASP A 205 16.32 4.14 13.86
CA ASP A 205 15.38 4.53 14.92
C ASP A 205 14.88 5.97 14.71
N TYR A 206 14.18 6.17 13.56
CA TYR A 206 13.70 7.49 13.18
C TYR A 206 12.63 8.06 14.14
N GLU A 207 12.02 7.23 15.00
CA GLU A 207 11.07 7.67 16.01
C GLU A 207 11.76 8.43 17.15
N HIS A 208 12.96 7.99 17.57
CA HIS A 208 13.67 8.52 18.72
C HIS A 208 14.96 9.27 18.34
N GLU A 209 15.57 8.96 17.19
CA GLU A 209 16.81 9.53 16.73
C GLU A 209 16.57 10.57 15.61
N PRO A 210 16.70 11.89 15.89
CA PRO A 210 16.48 12.95 14.88
C PRO A 210 17.38 12.82 13.65
N LYS A 211 18.58 12.24 13.79
CA LYS A 211 19.52 12.00 12.71
C LYS A 211 18.95 11.01 11.68
N ASP A 212 18.31 9.94 12.14
CA ASP A 212 17.75 8.92 11.28
C ASP A 212 16.50 9.44 10.56
N PHE A 213 15.68 10.22 11.25
CA PHE A 213 14.57 10.92 10.60
C PHE A 213 15.07 11.93 9.56
N GLY A 214 16.15 12.69 9.88
CA GLY A 214 16.83 13.58 8.93
C GLY A 214 17.30 12.86 7.67
N PHE A 215 17.90 11.68 7.82
CA PHE A 215 18.33 10.86 6.69
C PHE A 215 17.14 10.46 5.77
N ILE A 216 15.99 10.10 6.34
CA ILE A 216 14.78 9.78 5.58
C ILE A 216 14.27 11.01 4.84
N THR A 217 14.15 12.16 5.52
CA THR A 217 13.64 13.39 4.92
C THR A 217 14.55 13.91 3.82
N ASP A 218 15.88 13.82 3.97
CA ASP A 218 16.84 14.20 2.93
C ASP A 218 16.67 13.36 1.65
N LYS A 219 16.41 12.07 1.79
CA LYS A 219 16.11 11.20 0.63
C LYS A 219 14.81 11.60 -0.05
N ILE A 220 13.76 11.90 0.72
CA ILE A 220 12.47 12.35 0.21
C ILE A 220 12.61 13.69 -0.52
N ASP A 221 13.30 14.66 0.08
CA ASP A 221 13.51 16.00 -0.48
C ASP A 221 14.26 15.95 -1.82
N ARG A 222 15.28 15.08 -1.93
CA ARG A 222 15.99 14.85 -3.20
C ARG A 222 15.06 14.32 -4.28
N VAL A 223 14.20 13.39 -3.95
CA VAL A 223 13.28 12.77 -4.92
C VAL A 223 12.17 13.73 -5.32
N LEU A 224 11.57 14.45 -4.37
CA LEU A 224 10.41 15.31 -4.64
C LEU A 224 10.80 16.68 -5.21
N PHE A 225 11.87 17.28 -4.70
CA PHE A 225 12.21 18.68 -4.98
C PHE A 225 13.54 18.84 -5.74
N GLY A 226 14.21 17.74 -6.08
CA GLY A 226 15.49 17.79 -6.82
C GLY A 226 16.60 18.49 -6.05
N LEU A 227 16.56 18.50 -4.73
CA LEU A 227 17.59 19.07 -3.88
C LEU A 227 18.81 18.15 -3.85
N PHE A 228 19.97 18.64 -4.27
CA PHE A 228 21.25 17.91 -4.33
C PHE A 228 22.06 18.08 -3.05
#